data_0dcc07bc3dfa5475006e7a9ca4dba306
#
_entry.id   0dcc07bc3dfa5475006e7a9ca4dba306
#
_cell.length_a   1.000
_cell.length_b   1.000
_cell.length_c   1.000
_cell.angle_alpha   90.00
_cell.angle_beta   90.00
_cell.angle_gamma   90.00
#
_symmetry.space_group_name_H-M   'P 1'
#
loop_
_entity.id
_entity.type
_entity.pdbx_description
1 polymer ?
#
loop_
_entity_poly.entity_id
_entity_poly.type
_entity_poly.pdbx_seq_one_letter_code
_entity_poly.pdbx_strand_id
1 'polypeptide(L)'
;MPLERRLQRIVEVFEPGRLAVSSAFGPSSLVIMHTLHDLDIRLPVLFVDTLHHFPETLAQVEQVRERYDLDLRVYRPEESLEAFEARYGPRLWERDLDRYQQVAKVEPFNRATGNFDAWITGRRRQQSETRAELPIAGGSPQVKLNPLADWNRTQVWQFILANNIPYNPLHDLGYASIGDMPLTTKVGEGEDERAGRWRGTARTECGIHTQ
;
A
#
# COMPACT_ATOMS: atom_id res chain seq x y z
N MET A 1 9.78 -14.56 15.02
CA MET A 1 10.92 -14.51 14.05
C MET A 1 11.13 -13.06 13.68
N PRO A 2 12.35 -12.51 13.76
CA PRO A 2 12.67 -11.13 13.35
C PRO A 2 12.27 -10.85 11.90
N LEU A 3 12.00 -9.58 11.57
CA LEU A 3 11.53 -9.16 10.25
C LEU A 3 12.56 -9.47 9.15
N GLU A 4 13.82 -9.20 9.43
CA GLU A 4 14.95 -9.42 8.51
C GLU A 4 15.00 -10.89 8.06
N ARG A 5 14.94 -11.81 9.02
CA ARG A 5 14.97 -13.25 8.74
C ARG A 5 13.70 -13.72 8.01
N ARG A 6 12.58 -13.04 8.28
CA ARG A 6 11.30 -13.32 7.59
C ARG A 6 11.39 -12.91 6.12
N LEU A 7 11.95 -11.73 5.83
CA LEU A 7 12.14 -11.23 4.46
C LEU A 7 13.17 -12.08 3.69
N GLN A 8 14.30 -12.43 4.30
CA GLN A 8 15.30 -13.32 3.69
C GLN A 8 14.66 -14.64 3.25
N ARG A 9 13.90 -15.30 4.14
CA ARG A 9 13.19 -16.56 3.81
C ARG A 9 12.15 -16.39 2.70
N ILE A 10 11.45 -15.27 2.66
CA ILE A 10 10.50 -14.99 1.59
C ILE A 10 11.23 -14.93 0.25
N VAL A 11 12.34 -14.23 0.17
CA VAL A 11 13.11 -14.08 -1.08
C VAL A 11 13.71 -15.42 -1.55
N GLU A 12 14.13 -16.28 -0.61
CA GLU A 12 14.68 -17.61 -0.93
C GLU A 12 13.66 -18.56 -1.58
N VAL A 13 12.36 -18.34 -1.40
CA VAL A 13 11.29 -19.24 -1.90
C VAL A 13 10.92 -18.96 -3.36
N PHE A 14 11.09 -17.72 -3.83
CA PHE A 14 10.62 -17.31 -5.15
C PHE A 14 11.78 -17.14 -6.13
N GLU A 15 11.55 -17.54 -7.37
CA GLU A 15 12.50 -17.32 -8.46
C GLU A 15 12.79 -15.82 -8.67
N PRO A 16 14.02 -15.45 -9.05
CA PRO A 16 14.36 -14.07 -9.36
C PRO A 16 13.40 -13.43 -10.38
N GLY A 17 12.90 -12.24 -10.06
CA GLY A 17 11.93 -11.53 -10.88
C GLY A 17 10.48 -11.98 -10.75
N ARG A 18 10.18 -12.98 -9.88
CA ARG A 18 8.80 -13.46 -9.65
C ARG A 18 8.17 -12.92 -8.36
N LEU A 19 8.93 -12.15 -7.57
CA LEU A 19 8.50 -11.52 -6.32
C LEU A 19 8.60 -10.00 -6.44
N ALA A 20 7.60 -9.26 -5.91
CA ALA A 20 7.58 -7.81 -5.86
C ALA A 20 7.13 -7.30 -4.49
N VAL A 21 7.28 -6.00 -4.24
CA VAL A 21 6.64 -5.28 -3.14
C VAL A 21 5.48 -4.47 -3.69
N SER A 22 4.27 -4.63 -3.18
CA SER A 22 3.14 -3.76 -3.49
C SER A 22 2.97 -2.72 -2.40
N SER A 23 3.07 -1.44 -2.75
CA SER A 23 3.07 -0.35 -1.77
C SER A 23 2.26 0.86 -2.22
N ALA A 24 1.50 1.43 -1.29
CA ALA A 24 1.00 2.81 -1.36
C ALA A 24 1.78 3.72 -0.40
N PHE A 25 3.02 3.37 -0.08
CA PHE A 25 3.96 4.10 0.79
C PHE A 25 3.44 4.40 2.20
N GLY A 26 2.52 3.59 2.70
CA GLY A 26 2.10 3.67 4.10
C GLY A 26 3.18 3.17 5.08
N PRO A 27 3.08 3.51 6.37
CA PRO A 27 4.12 3.27 7.39
C PRO A 27 4.68 1.84 7.39
N SER A 28 3.83 0.83 7.33
CA SER A 28 4.28 -0.58 7.32
C SER A 28 5.09 -0.94 6.06
N SER A 29 4.74 -0.38 4.91
CA SER A 29 5.51 -0.61 3.67
C SER A 29 6.87 0.07 3.72
N LEU A 30 6.97 1.22 4.38
CA LEU A 30 8.24 1.93 4.61
C LEU A 30 9.20 1.08 5.45
N VAL A 31 8.70 0.43 6.51
CA VAL A 31 9.48 -0.51 7.34
C VAL A 31 10.02 -1.66 6.48
N ILE A 32 9.18 -2.23 5.60
CA ILE A 32 9.59 -3.32 4.70
C ILE A 32 10.67 -2.85 3.73
N MET A 33 10.47 -1.69 3.06
CA MET A 33 11.42 -1.17 2.08
C MET A 33 12.78 -0.83 2.72
N HIS A 34 12.78 -0.21 3.91
CA HIS A 34 14.00 0.05 4.68
C HIS A 34 14.73 -1.26 5.02
N THR A 35 14.02 -2.25 5.56
CA THR A 35 14.63 -3.53 5.94
C THR A 35 15.19 -4.28 4.72
N LEU A 36 14.51 -4.26 3.58
CA LEU A 36 15.02 -4.84 2.33
C LEU A 36 16.29 -4.13 1.87
N HIS A 37 16.33 -2.80 1.96
CA HIS A 37 17.52 -2.01 1.64
C HIS A 37 18.72 -2.36 2.54
N ASP A 38 18.51 -2.45 3.85
CA ASP A 38 19.55 -2.81 4.81
C ASP A 38 20.09 -4.23 4.62
N LEU A 39 19.28 -5.12 4.06
CA LEU A 39 19.66 -6.48 3.69
C LEU A 39 20.30 -6.59 2.29
N ASP A 40 20.45 -5.49 1.56
CA ASP A 40 20.85 -5.44 0.15
C ASP A 40 19.97 -6.32 -0.75
N ILE A 41 18.68 -6.42 -0.44
CA ILE A 41 17.69 -7.15 -1.22
C ILE A 41 16.94 -6.17 -2.11
N ARG A 42 17.11 -6.30 -3.42
CA ARG A 42 16.45 -5.45 -4.43
C ARG A 42 15.25 -6.16 -5.03
N LEU A 43 14.07 -5.64 -4.78
CA LEU A 43 12.82 -6.10 -5.39
C LEU A 43 12.12 -4.92 -6.07
N PRO A 44 11.41 -5.17 -7.19
CA PRO A 44 10.57 -4.14 -7.79
C PRO A 44 9.47 -3.71 -6.80
N VAL A 45 9.26 -2.40 -6.68
CA VAL A 45 8.21 -1.78 -5.89
C VAL A 45 7.09 -1.32 -6.81
N LEU A 46 5.93 -1.95 -6.69
CA LEU A 46 4.75 -1.66 -7.51
C LEU A 46 3.89 -0.61 -6.79
N PHE A 47 3.75 0.53 -7.43
CA PHE A 47 2.89 1.62 -6.95
C PHE A 47 1.76 1.88 -7.95
N VAL A 48 0.53 1.87 -7.48
CA VAL A 48 -0.63 2.29 -8.28
C VAL A 48 -0.92 3.76 -7.99
N ASP A 49 -0.62 4.60 -8.96
CA ASP A 49 -1.01 6.01 -8.94
C ASP A 49 -2.42 6.14 -9.54
N THR A 50 -3.39 6.36 -8.66
CA THR A 50 -4.82 6.46 -9.01
C THR A 50 -5.19 7.80 -9.65
N LEU A 51 -4.24 8.72 -9.83
CA LEU A 51 -4.41 10.11 -10.25
C LEU A 51 -5.13 11.00 -9.21
N HIS A 52 -5.43 10.46 -8.03
CA HIS A 52 -6.19 11.13 -6.97
C HIS A 52 -5.48 11.09 -5.61
N HIS A 53 -4.15 10.90 -5.61
CA HIS A 53 -3.36 10.95 -4.39
C HIS A 53 -3.21 12.39 -3.87
N PHE A 54 -2.95 12.51 -2.58
CA PHE A 54 -2.47 13.77 -2.01
C PHE A 54 -1.11 14.15 -2.62
N PRO A 55 -0.84 15.45 -2.83
CA PRO A 55 0.49 15.91 -3.26
C PRO A 55 1.60 15.42 -2.32
N GLU A 56 1.35 15.40 -1.02
CA GLU A 56 2.28 14.90 0.01
C GLU A 56 2.62 13.41 -0.19
N THR A 57 1.64 12.61 -0.65
CA THR A 57 1.89 11.19 -0.98
C THR A 57 2.84 11.07 -2.16
N LEU A 58 2.62 11.84 -3.23
CA LEU A 58 3.48 11.80 -4.41
C LEU A 58 4.90 12.30 -4.09
N ALA A 59 5.02 13.37 -3.29
CA ALA A 59 6.31 13.87 -2.82
C ALA A 59 7.06 12.83 -1.98
N GLN A 60 6.36 12.14 -1.07
CA GLN A 60 6.94 11.05 -0.28
C GLN A 60 7.41 9.88 -1.15
N VAL A 61 6.64 9.50 -2.17
CA VAL A 61 7.02 8.44 -3.12
C VAL A 61 8.38 8.73 -3.73
N GLU A 62 8.60 9.95 -4.23
CA GLU A 62 9.88 10.36 -4.82
C GLU A 62 11.00 10.40 -3.77
N GLN A 63 10.75 10.96 -2.60
CA GLN A 63 11.73 11.01 -1.52
C GLN A 63 12.21 9.60 -1.09
N VAL A 64 11.28 8.65 -0.97
CA VAL A 64 11.60 7.27 -0.58
C VAL A 64 12.30 6.53 -1.72
N ARG A 65 11.86 6.76 -2.97
CA ARG A 65 12.51 6.20 -4.18
C ARG A 65 13.98 6.59 -4.24
N GLU A 66 14.29 7.88 -4.06
CA GLU A 66 15.66 8.38 -4.09
C GLU A 66 16.49 7.85 -2.90
N ARG A 67 15.92 7.85 -1.70
CA ARG A 67 16.63 7.41 -0.50
C ARG A 67 17.11 5.96 -0.55
N TYR A 68 16.30 5.07 -1.14
CA TYR A 68 16.56 3.63 -1.16
C TYR A 68 16.92 3.09 -2.54
N ASP A 69 17.12 3.96 -3.54
CA ASP A 69 17.40 3.59 -4.94
C ASP A 69 16.43 2.48 -5.43
N LEU A 70 15.12 2.74 -5.27
CA LEU A 70 14.08 1.74 -5.55
C LEU A 70 13.90 1.50 -7.05
N ASP A 71 13.78 0.23 -7.48
CA ASP A 71 13.14 -0.14 -8.75
C ASP A 71 11.63 0.12 -8.66
N LEU A 72 11.27 1.41 -8.68
CA LEU A 72 9.88 1.86 -8.58
C LEU A 72 9.19 1.75 -9.93
N ARG A 73 8.11 0.96 -9.97
CA ARG A 73 7.25 0.78 -11.14
C ARG A 73 5.88 1.36 -10.87
N VAL A 74 5.58 2.48 -11.55
CA VAL A 74 4.33 3.21 -11.39
C VAL A 74 3.30 2.74 -12.42
N TYR A 75 2.14 2.34 -11.94
CA TYR A 75 1.01 1.92 -12.76
C TYR A 75 -0.15 2.88 -12.57
N ARG A 76 -0.72 3.37 -13.66
CA ARG A 76 -1.84 4.32 -13.69
C ARG A 76 -3.00 3.74 -14.47
N PRO A 77 -4.22 4.30 -14.35
CA PRO A 77 -5.23 4.15 -15.37
C PRO A 77 -4.62 4.42 -16.75
N GLU A 78 -5.12 3.77 -17.79
CA GLU A 78 -4.57 3.95 -19.15
C GLU A 78 -4.79 5.36 -19.69
N GLU A 79 -5.77 6.06 -19.15
CA GLU A 79 -6.18 7.39 -19.55
C GLU A 79 -5.54 8.47 -18.66
N SER A 80 -5.31 9.66 -19.21
CA SER A 80 -4.98 10.84 -18.39
C SER A 80 -6.17 11.21 -17.48
N LEU A 81 -5.93 12.04 -16.45
CA LEU A 81 -7.00 12.50 -15.57
C LEU A 81 -8.13 13.18 -16.34
N GLU A 82 -7.79 14.02 -17.33
CA GLU A 82 -8.76 14.72 -18.18
C GLU A 82 -9.60 13.74 -19.01
N ALA A 83 -8.96 12.75 -19.64
CA ALA A 83 -9.65 11.72 -20.40
C ALA A 83 -10.50 10.80 -19.51
N PHE A 84 -10.01 10.49 -18.31
CA PHE A 84 -10.76 9.75 -17.30
C PHE A 84 -12.02 10.50 -16.87
N GLU A 85 -11.93 11.80 -16.58
CA GLU A 85 -13.07 12.64 -16.22
C GLU A 85 -14.02 12.85 -17.41
N ALA A 86 -13.49 12.98 -18.62
CA ALA A 86 -14.33 13.09 -19.82
C ALA A 86 -15.15 11.81 -20.06
N ARG A 87 -14.56 10.64 -19.81
CA ARG A 87 -15.20 9.33 -20.03
C ARG A 87 -16.20 8.96 -18.93
N TYR A 88 -15.81 9.13 -17.67
CA TYR A 88 -16.59 8.69 -16.50
C TYR A 88 -17.33 9.84 -15.81
N GLY A 89 -17.07 11.09 -16.19
CA GLY A 89 -17.53 12.31 -15.55
C GLY A 89 -16.71 12.65 -14.29
N PRO A 90 -16.81 13.88 -13.79
CA PRO A 90 -16.10 14.31 -12.60
C PRO A 90 -16.58 13.57 -11.35
N ARG A 91 -15.69 13.38 -10.38
CA ARG A 91 -16.01 12.82 -9.06
C ARG A 91 -16.70 11.45 -9.14
N LEU A 92 -16.18 10.56 -9.99
CA LEU A 92 -16.73 9.20 -10.15
C LEU A 92 -16.88 8.47 -8.80
N TRP A 93 -15.97 8.68 -7.84
CA TRP A 93 -15.99 8.09 -6.49
C TRP A 93 -17.26 8.42 -5.67
N GLU A 94 -17.99 9.48 -5.98
CA GLU A 94 -19.23 9.86 -5.30
C GLU A 94 -20.45 9.20 -5.92
N ARG A 95 -20.40 8.89 -7.21
CA ARG A 95 -21.52 8.38 -7.98
C ARG A 95 -21.48 6.86 -8.13
N ASP A 96 -20.27 6.31 -8.30
CA ASP A 96 -20.02 4.88 -8.46
C ASP A 96 -18.63 4.55 -7.92
N LEU A 97 -18.55 4.32 -6.61
CA LEU A 97 -17.30 4.02 -5.92
C LEU A 97 -16.69 2.70 -6.40
N ASP A 98 -17.52 1.71 -6.74
CA ASP A 98 -17.03 0.42 -7.22
C ASP A 98 -16.40 0.55 -8.59
N ARG A 99 -17.01 1.28 -9.49
CA ARG A 99 -16.42 1.58 -10.81
C ARG A 99 -15.15 2.38 -10.68
N TYR A 100 -15.12 3.40 -9.80
CA TYR A 100 -13.92 4.15 -9.52
C TYR A 100 -12.78 3.24 -9.05
N GLN A 101 -13.01 2.38 -8.04
CA GLN A 101 -11.99 1.46 -7.55
C GLN A 101 -11.52 0.49 -8.63
N GLN A 102 -12.46 0.00 -9.46
CA GLN A 102 -12.12 -0.91 -10.55
C GLN A 102 -11.17 -0.25 -11.56
N VAL A 103 -11.49 0.94 -12.03
CA VAL A 103 -10.73 1.59 -13.10
C VAL A 103 -9.46 2.25 -12.58
N ALA A 104 -9.55 2.96 -11.44
CA ALA A 104 -8.41 3.72 -10.92
C ALA A 104 -7.38 2.86 -10.18
N LYS A 105 -7.78 1.68 -9.68
CA LYS A 105 -6.91 0.89 -8.79
C LYS A 105 -6.78 -0.58 -9.18
N VAL A 106 -7.90 -1.31 -9.35
CA VAL A 106 -7.86 -2.77 -9.54
C VAL A 106 -7.25 -3.12 -10.89
N GLU A 107 -7.67 -2.49 -11.98
CA GLU A 107 -7.11 -2.73 -13.32
C GLU A 107 -5.61 -2.42 -13.41
N PRO A 108 -5.13 -1.22 -12.97
CA PRO A 108 -3.69 -0.95 -12.93
C PRO A 108 -2.92 -1.93 -12.04
N PHE A 109 -3.50 -2.35 -10.91
CA PHE A 109 -2.87 -3.31 -10.03
C PHE A 109 -2.75 -4.70 -10.67
N ASN A 110 -3.78 -5.16 -11.38
CA ASN A 110 -3.74 -6.44 -12.08
C ASN A 110 -2.67 -6.44 -13.19
N ARG A 111 -2.52 -5.34 -13.92
CA ARG A 111 -1.40 -5.17 -14.86
C ARG A 111 -0.04 -5.18 -14.16
N ALA A 112 0.06 -4.53 -13.00
CA ALA A 112 1.28 -4.48 -12.21
C ALA A 112 1.72 -5.87 -11.74
N THR A 113 0.78 -6.70 -11.31
CA THR A 113 1.06 -8.01 -10.69
C THR A 113 1.08 -9.19 -11.66
N GLY A 114 0.67 -9.00 -12.91
CA GLY A 114 0.45 -10.09 -13.87
C GLY A 114 1.67 -10.99 -14.14
N ASN A 115 2.89 -10.50 -13.93
CA ASN A 115 4.13 -11.25 -14.15
C ASN A 115 4.78 -11.78 -12.86
N PHE A 116 4.13 -11.60 -11.68
CA PHE A 116 4.66 -12.03 -10.40
C PHE A 116 3.86 -13.20 -9.83
N ASP A 117 4.54 -14.13 -9.16
CA ASP A 117 3.91 -15.23 -8.43
C ASP A 117 3.46 -14.79 -7.04
N ALA A 118 4.14 -13.79 -6.49
CA ALA A 118 3.84 -13.24 -5.18
C ALA A 118 4.17 -11.75 -5.06
N TRP A 119 3.54 -11.11 -4.08
CA TRP A 119 3.95 -9.78 -3.65
C TRP A 119 3.87 -9.60 -2.14
N ILE A 120 4.83 -8.82 -1.63
CA ILE A 120 4.92 -8.42 -0.23
C ILE A 120 4.02 -7.20 -0.01
N THR A 121 3.25 -7.18 1.09
CA THR A 121 2.40 -6.05 1.48
C THR A 121 2.64 -5.64 2.93
N GLY A 122 2.36 -4.37 3.24
CA GLY A 122 2.44 -3.83 4.60
C GLY A 122 1.15 -4.04 5.42
N ARG A 123 0.33 -5.05 5.14
CA ARG A 123 -0.89 -5.32 5.91
C ARG A 123 -0.57 -5.91 7.28
N ARG A 124 -1.35 -5.53 8.28
CA ARG A 124 -1.22 -5.99 9.69
C ARG A 124 -2.60 -6.34 10.25
N ARG A 125 -2.65 -7.29 11.18
CA ARG A 125 -3.90 -7.71 11.83
C ARG A 125 -4.57 -6.56 12.58
N GLN A 126 -3.79 -5.74 13.27
CA GLN A 126 -4.29 -4.63 14.09
C GLN A 126 -4.88 -3.46 13.28
N GLN A 127 -4.74 -3.42 11.96
CA GLN A 127 -5.20 -2.27 11.16
C GLN A 127 -6.72 -2.13 11.08
N SER A 128 -7.46 -3.23 11.20
CA SER A 128 -8.91 -3.26 11.22
C SER A 128 -9.41 -4.64 11.65
N GLU A 129 -10.65 -4.71 12.09
CA GLU A 129 -11.32 -5.96 12.46
C GLU A 129 -11.34 -6.96 11.28
N THR A 130 -11.55 -6.48 10.05
CA THR A 130 -11.54 -7.32 8.85
C THR A 130 -10.20 -7.99 8.56
N ARG A 131 -9.12 -7.56 9.24
CA ARG A 131 -7.76 -8.12 9.11
C ARG A 131 -7.32 -8.96 10.30
N ALA A 132 -8.15 -9.15 11.32
CA ALA A 132 -7.79 -9.85 12.55
C ALA A 132 -7.14 -11.22 12.30
N GLU A 133 -7.64 -11.97 11.32
CA GLU A 133 -7.15 -13.31 10.94
C GLU A 133 -6.18 -13.29 9.74
N LEU A 134 -5.57 -12.14 9.43
CA LEU A 134 -4.67 -12.01 8.29
C LEU A 134 -3.48 -12.99 8.40
N PRO A 135 -3.29 -13.93 7.44
CA PRO A 135 -2.15 -14.83 7.45
C PRO A 135 -0.85 -14.10 7.03
N ILE A 136 0.30 -14.66 7.41
CA ILE A 136 1.61 -14.18 6.92
C ILE A 136 1.74 -14.44 5.42
N ALA A 137 1.26 -15.57 4.93
CA ALA A 137 1.22 -15.91 3.52
C ALA A 137 -0.14 -16.52 3.16
N GLY A 138 -0.73 -16.09 2.05
CA GLY A 138 -2.02 -16.61 1.57
C GLY A 138 -2.40 -16.01 0.22
N GLY A 139 -3.49 -16.51 -0.36
CA GLY A 139 -3.96 -16.12 -1.70
C GLY A 139 -3.70 -17.16 -2.77
N SER A 140 -4.50 -17.14 -3.80
CA SER A 140 -4.40 -18.01 -4.99
C SER A 140 -5.07 -17.29 -6.17
N PRO A 141 -4.53 -17.35 -7.39
CA PRO A 141 -3.30 -18.08 -7.78
C PRO A 141 -2.01 -17.41 -7.30
N GLN A 142 -2.03 -16.13 -6.97
CA GLN A 142 -0.84 -15.37 -6.56
C GLN A 142 -0.77 -15.26 -5.03
N VAL A 143 0.42 -15.39 -4.47
CA VAL A 143 0.64 -15.36 -3.01
C VAL A 143 0.79 -13.94 -2.51
N LYS A 144 -0.01 -13.57 -1.52
CA LYS A 144 0.10 -12.30 -0.77
C LYS A 144 0.89 -12.55 0.50
N LEU A 145 2.01 -11.84 0.66
CA LEU A 145 2.93 -12.00 1.79
C LEU A 145 2.82 -10.80 2.71
N ASN A 146 2.54 -11.04 3.96
CA ASN A 146 2.31 -10.01 4.98
C ASN A 146 3.33 -10.17 6.12
N PRO A 147 4.60 -9.82 5.91
CA PRO A 147 5.67 -10.07 6.88
C PRO A 147 5.50 -9.32 8.21
N LEU A 148 4.68 -8.29 8.25
CA LEU A 148 4.33 -7.52 9.44
C LEU A 148 2.95 -7.85 10.01
N ALA A 149 2.31 -8.97 9.62
CA ALA A 149 0.95 -9.32 10.03
C ALA A 149 0.74 -9.26 11.56
N ASP A 150 1.73 -9.66 12.34
CA ASP A 150 1.75 -9.72 13.80
C ASP A 150 2.30 -8.45 14.49
N TRP A 151 2.70 -7.42 13.73
CA TRP A 151 3.17 -6.15 14.29
C TRP A 151 1.98 -5.24 14.64
N ASN A 152 2.14 -4.48 15.74
CA ASN A 152 1.20 -3.43 16.11
C ASN A 152 1.65 -2.06 15.57
N ARG A 153 0.75 -1.06 15.69
CA ARG A 153 1.01 0.32 15.25
C ARG A 153 2.23 0.93 15.96
N THR A 154 2.35 0.71 17.26
CA THR A 154 3.45 1.24 18.07
C THR A 154 4.79 0.71 17.58
N GLN A 155 4.92 -0.59 17.30
CA GLN A 155 6.15 -1.18 16.78
C GLN A 155 6.55 -0.59 15.42
N VAL A 156 5.57 -0.39 14.52
CA VAL A 156 5.83 0.25 13.21
C VAL A 156 6.38 1.67 13.39
N TRP A 157 5.74 2.49 14.23
CA TRP A 157 6.17 3.87 14.44
C TRP A 157 7.49 3.97 15.20
N GLN A 158 7.72 3.14 16.19
CA GLN A 158 9.02 3.06 16.88
C GLN A 158 10.15 2.73 15.89
N PHE A 159 9.92 1.79 14.98
CA PHE A 159 10.91 1.43 13.97
C PHE A 159 11.16 2.61 13.00
N ILE A 160 10.12 3.28 12.51
CA ILE A 160 10.23 4.44 11.62
C ILE A 160 11.06 5.55 12.27
N LEU A 161 10.74 5.92 13.51
CA LEU A 161 11.41 7.00 14.22
C LEU A 161 12.86 6.63 14.58
N ALA A 162 13.12 5.40 15.03
CA ALA A 162 14.46 4.94 15.38
C ALA A 162 15.43 4.92 14.19
N ASN A 163 14.89 4.69 12.96
CA ASN A 163 15.69 4.63 11.74
C ASN A 163 15.58 5.89 10.86
N ASN A 164 14.95 6.96 11.36
CA ASN A 164 14.74 8.21 10.63
C ASN A 164 14.14 7.99 9.22
N ILE A 165 13.18 7.06 9.09
CA ILE A 165 12.54 6.74 7.81
C ILE A 165 11.60 7.89 7.43
N PRO A 166 11.69 8.47 6.22
CA PRO A 166 10.76 9.50 5.78
C PRO A 166 9.35 8.94 5.65
N TYR A 167 8.38 9.64 6.20
CA TYR A 167 6.98 9.26 6.15
C TYR A 167 6.09 10.44 5.72
N ASN A 168 4.85 10.17 5.34
CA ASN A 168 3.92 11.20 4.89
C ASN A 168 3.55 12.16 6.04
N PRO A 169 3.79 13.48 5.89
CA PRO A 169 3.51 14.46 6.94
C PRO A 169 2.03 14.55 7.33
N LEU A 170 1.12 14.05 6.51
CA LEU A 170 -0.29 13.98 6.85
C LEU A 170 -0.57 13.11 8.09
N HIS A 171 0.35 12.17 8.43
CA HIS A 171 0.22 11.40 9.67
C HIS A 171 0.30 12.29 10.92
N ASP A 172 1.12 13.33 10.90
CA ASP A 172 1.23 14.30 11.99
C ASP A 172 -0.02 15.21 12.11
N LEU A 173 -0.82 15.25 11.04
CA LEU A 173 -2.08 15.98 10.98
C LEU A 173 -3.32 15.14 11.31
N GLY A 174 -3.13 13.89 11.78
CA GLY A 174 -4.20 13.01 12.23
C GLY A 174 -4.78 12.07 11.15
N TYR A 175 -4.09 11.92 10.01
CA TYR A 175 -4.44 10.90 9.02
C TYR A 175 -3.75 9.57 9.38
N ALA A 176 -4.45 8.65 10.01
CA ALA A 176 -3.86 7.38 10.44
C ALA A 176 -3.62 6.40 9.28
N SER A 177 -4.45 6.46 8.24
CA SER A 177 -4.31 5.66 7.01
C SER A 177 -4.60 6.54 5.80
N ILE A 178 -3.65 6.63 4.89
CA ILE A 178 -3.72 7.53 3.72
C ILE A 178 -3.96 6.71 2.44
N GLY A 179 -4.82 7.20 1.58
CA GLY A 179 -5.10 6.67 0.24
C GLY A 179 -5.47 7.80 -0.70
N ASP A 180 -6.46 7.57 -1.54
CA ASP A 180 -6.96 8.60 -2.45
C ASP A 180 -7.51 9.79 -1.65
N MET A 181 -7.11 10.99 -2.02
CA MET A 181 -7.45 12.23 -1.31
C MET A 181 -8.97 12.38 -1.06
N PRO A 182 -9.85 12.19 -2.06
CA PRO A 182 -11.29 12.35 -1.87
C PRO A 182 -11.94 11.28 -0.99
N LEU A 183 -11.23 10.18 -0.70
CA LEU A 183 -11.72 9.02 0.06
C LEU A 183 -10.97 8.82 1.38
N THR A 184 -10.25 9.85 1.84
CA THR A 184 -9.43 9.79 3.05
C THR A 184 -9.72 10.97 3.95
N THR A 185 -10.06 10.70 5.21
CA THR A 185 -10.29 11.70 6.25
C THR A 185 -9.42 11.41 7.46
N LYS A 186 -9.29 12.38 8.35
CA LYS A 186 -8.65 12.21 9.66
C LYS A 186 -9.45 11.21 10.50
N VAL A 187 -8.78 10.56 11.44
CA VAL A 187 -9.42 9.69 12.43
C VAL A 187 -9.56 10.40 13.76
N GLY A 188 -10.65 10.11 14.49
CA GLY A 188 -10.85 10.57 15.85
C GLY A 188 -10.06 9.74 16.87
N GLU A 189 -10.03 10.22 18.11
CA GLU A 189 -9.42 9.50 19.21
C GLU A 189 -10.19 8.19 19.48
N GLY A 190 -9.48 7.08 19.60
CA GLY A 190 -10.05 5.76 19.81
C GLY A 190 -10.64 5.06 18.58
N GLU A 191 -10.65 5.72 17.41
CA GLU A 191 -11.06 5.07 16.16
C GLU A 191 -9.98 4.13 15.61
N ASP A 192 -10.40 3.11 14.85
CA ASP A 192 -9.50 2.23 14.12
C ASP A 192 -8.61 3.01 13.15
N GLU A 193 -7.38 2.53 12.94
CA GLU A 193 -6.40 3.15 12.02
C GLU A 193 -6.99 3.41 10.63
N ARG A 194 -7.93 2.59 10.17
CA ARG A 194 -8.56 2.70 8.84
C ARG A 194 -9.94 3.38 8.84
N ALA A 195 -10.45 3.84 9.98
CA ALA A 195 -11.76 4.48 10.08
C ALA A 195 -11.89 5.75 9.21
N GLY A 196 -10.78 6.41 8.91
CA GLY A 196 -10.73 7.54 7.99
C GLY A 196 -10.83 7.18 6.50
N ARG A 197 -10.82 5.86 6.12
CA ARG A 197 -10.90 5.42 4.73
C ARG A 197 -12.35 5.15 4.35
N TRP A 198 -12.76 5.68 3.20
CA TRP A 198 -14.13 5.50 2.65
C TRP A 198 -15.25 5.84 3.64
N ARG A 199 -15.02 6.79 4.55
CA ARG A 199 -15.99 7.21 5.57
C ARG A 199 -17.33 7.57 4.92
N GLY A 200 -18.42 7.08 5.50
CA GLY A 200 -19.78 7.25 4.96
C GLY A 200 -20.18 6.23 3.88
N THR A 201 -19.33 5.24 3.59
CA THR A 201 -19.65 4.14 2.69
C THR A 201 -19.64 2.79 3.44
N ALA A 202 -20.17 1.74 2.82
CA ALA A 202 -20.11 0.37 3.37
C ALA A 202 -18.75 -0.32 3.12
N ARG A 203 -17.80 0.35 2.46
CA ARG A 203 -16.51 -0.25 2.06
C ARG A 203 -15.50 -0.22 3.22
N THR A 204 -14.85 -1.35 3.46
CA THR A 204 -13.81 -1.53 4.49
C THR A 204 -12.43 -1.85 3.91
N GLU A 205 -12.39 -2.36 2.67
CA GLU A 205 -11.14 -2.72 1.96
C GLU A 205 -11.12 -2.21 0.52
N CYS A 206 -9.93 -1.99 -0.03
CA CYS A 206 -9.77 -1.72 -1.45
C CYS A 206 -9.88 -3.02 -2.25
N GLY A 207 -10.38 -2.95 -3.50
CA GLY A 207 -10.63 -4.10 -4.34
C GLY A 207 -9.42 -4.99 -4.65
N ILE A 208 -8.19 -4.49 -4.51
CA ILE A 208 -6.96 -5.28 -4.71
C ILE A 208 -6.70 -6.34 -3.63
N HIS A 209 -7.40 -6.29 -2.50
CA HIS A 209 -7.22 -7.25 -1.41
C HIS A 209 -8.37 -8.24 -1.27
N THR A 210 -9.45 -8.04 -2.01
CA THR A 210 -10.65 -8.88 -2.00
C THR A 210 -10.67 -9.95 -3.10
N GLN A 211 -9.62 -9.99 -3.92
CA GLN A 211 -9.42 -11.03 -4.95
C GLN A 211 -8.67 -12.23 -4.40
#